data_68da7d9402778ce2e60984a6cbc65ef6
#
_entry.id   68da7d9402778ce2e60984a6cbc65ef6
#
_cell.length_a   1.000
_cell.length_b   1.000
_cell.length_c   1.000
_cell.angle_alpha   90.00
_cell.angle_beta   90.00
_cell.angle_gamma   90.00
#
_symmetry.space_group_name_H-M   'P 1'
#
loop_
_entity.id
_entity.type
_entity.pdbx_description
1 polymer ?
#
loop_
_entity_poly.entity_id
_entity_poly.type
_entity_poly.pdbx_seq_one_letter_code
_entity_poly.pdbx_strand_id
1 'polypeptide(L)'
;MQIPFHLALLPTLIIASFPVAAADTQDNGEHYTATLPTVTVVGQSDTSVLKGYINYDEAAVTRNGQLIKETPQTVDTLNIQKNKNYGTNDLSSILEGNAGIDAAYDMRGESIFLRGFQADASDIYRDGVRESGQVRRSTANIERVEILKGPSSVLYGRTNGGGVINMVSKYANFKQSRNIGAVYGSWANRSLNMDINEVLNKNVAIRLTGEVGRANSFRSGIDSKNVMVSPSITVKLDNGLKWTGQYTYDNVERTPDRSPTKSVYDRFGLPYRMGFAHPNDFVKDKLQVWRSDLEYAFNDKWRAQWQLAHRTAAQDFDHFYAGSENGSLIKRNYAWQQTDNKTLSSNFTLNGDYHIGRFENHLTVGMDYSREHRNPTLGYSRAFSASIDPYDRASWPASGRLQPVLTENRHKANSYGIFVQNIFSATPDLKFVLGGRYDKYTFNSENKLTGSSRQYSGHSFSPNIGAV
;
A
#
# COMPACT_ATOMS: atom_id res chain seq x y z
N MET A 1 -41.31 29.92 31.56
CA MET A 1 -41.02 29.85 30.13
C MET A 1 -40.37 28.49 29.90
N GLN A 2 -41.16 27.55 29.39
CA GLN A 2 -40.82 26.14 29.26
C GLN A 2 -39.97 25.95 28.01
N ILE A 3 -38.85 25.24 28.16
CA ILE A 3 -38.00 24.77 27.03
C ILE A 3 -38.35 23.30 26.80
N PRO A 4 -38.78 22.89 25.59
CA PRO A 4 -39.04 21.48 25.31
C PRO A 4 -37.78 20.71 25.02
N PHE A 5 -37.57 19.63 25.77
CA PHE A 5 -36.56 18.60 25.46
C PHE A 5 -37.08 17.76 24.27
N HIS A 6 -36.37 17.84 23.14
CA HIS A 6 -36.57 16.87 22.08
C HIS A 6 -35.68 15.65 22.34
N LEU A 7 -36.34 14.55 22.70
CA LEU A 7 -35.75 13.22 22.77
C LEU A 7 -35.44 12.77 21.34
N ALA A 8 -34.16 12.72 20.98
CA ALA A 8 -33.71 12.09 19.76
C ALA A 8 -33.75 10.57 19.94
N LEU A 9 -34.66 9.92 19.24
CA LEU A 9 -34.73 8.46 19.10
C LEU A 9 -33.47 7.95 18.41
N LEU A 10 -32.63 7.21 19.14
CA LEU A 10 -31.62 6.35 18.56
C LEU A 10 -32.30 5.19 17.80
N PRO A 11 -31.97 4.95 16.55
CA PRO A 11 -32.36 3.69 15.93
C PRO A 11 -31.42 2.59 16.47
N THR A 12 -32.00 1.71 17.29
CA THR A 12 -31.34 0.47 17.70
C THR A 12 -31.24 -0.43 16.47
N LEU A 13 -30.05 -0.58 15.93
CA LEU A 13 -29.81 -1.54 14.84
C LEU A 13 -29.77 -2.93 15.46
N ILE A 14 -30.86 -3.68 15.31
CA ILE A 14 -30.95 -5.10 15.69
C ILE A 14 -30.07 -5.87 14.71
N ILE A 15 -28.94 -6.37 15.19
CA ILE A 15 -28.16 -7.38 14.49
C ILE A 15 -28.94 -8.70 14.61
N ALA A 16 -29.64 -9.07 13.55
CA ALA A 16 -30.26 -10.39 13.44
C ALA A 16 -29.13 -11.42 13.25
N SER A 17 -28.72 -12.06 14.32
CA SER A 17 -27.97 -13.31 14.26
C SER A 17 -28.93 -14.42 13.89
N PHE A 18 -28.76 -14.99 12.69
CA PHE A 18 -29.46 -16.22 12.32
C PHE A 18 -28.82 -17.39 13.08
N PRO A 19 -29.56 -18.14 13.89
CA PRO A 19 -29.05 -19.36 14.47
C PRO A 19 -28.89 -20.40 13.36
N VAL A 20 -27.71 -20.93 13.19
CA VAL A 20 -27.50 -22.20 12.48
C VAL A 20 -28.07 -23.29 13.40
N ALA A 21 -29.16 -23.90 13.01
CA ALA A 21 -29.71 -25.06 13.69
C ALA A 21 -28.69 -26.20 13.59
N ALA A 22 -28.12 -26.59 14.72
CA ALA A 22 -27.44 -27.85 14.85
C ALA A 22 -28.50 -28.97 14.82
N ALA A 23 -28.40 -29.86 13.85
CA ALA A 23 -29.23 -31.09 13.87
C ALA A 23 -28.66 -32.02 14.93
N ASP A 24 -29.44 -32.26 15.98
CA ASP A 24 -29.19 -33.34 16.93
C ASP A 24 -29.35 -34.69 16.21
N THR A 25 -28.26 -35.39 16.01
CA THR A 25 -28.26 -36.81 15.70
C THR A 25 -28.00 -37.58 16.97
N GLN A 26 -29.00 -38.37 17.37
CA GLN A 26 -28.95 -39.34 18.49
C GLN A 26 -27.78 -40.31 18.29
N ASP A 27 -27.01 -40.41 19.34
CA ASP A 27 -25.91 -41.36 19.54
C ASP A 27 -26.46 -42.80 19.67
N ASN A 28 -26.11 -43.65 18.71
CA ASN A 28 -26.19 -45.10 18.90
C ASN A 28 -24.74 -45.59 18.95
N GLY A 29 -24.31 -45.92 20.18
CA GLY A 29 -22.96 -46.36 20.49
C GLY A 29 -22.51 -47.60 19.72
N GLU A 30 -21.59 -47.37 18.76
CA GLU A 30 -20.59 -48.35 18.32
C GLU A 30 -19.23 -47.68 18.29
N HIS A 31 -18.32 -48.14 19.15
CA HIS A 31 -16.94 -47.71 19.19
C HIS A 31 -16.20 -48.18 17.92
N TYR A 32 -16.13 -47.35 16.88
CA TYR A 32 -15.16 -47.50 15.81
C TYR A 32 -13.91 -46.68 16.13
N THR A 33 -12.82 -47.36 16.48
CA THR A 33 -11.48 -46.74 16.45
C THR A 33 -11.04 -46.57 15.01
N ALA A 34 -11.47 -45.48 14.38
CA ALA A 34 -10.93 -45.06 13.08
C ALA A 34 -9.66 -44.25 13.35
N THR A 35 -8.52 -44.82 13.01
CA THR A 35 -7.27 -44.07 12.86
C THR A 35 -7.46 -43.12 11.67
N LEU A 36 -7.68 -41.85 11.95
CA LEU A 36 -7.73 -40.83 10.91
C LEU A 36 -6.36 -40.71 10.24
N PRO A 37 -6.29 -40.68 8.90
CA PRO A 37 -5.02 -40.40 8.25
C PRO A 37 -4.53 -39.02 8.68
N THR A 38 -3.21 -38.90 8.85
CA THR A 38 -2.55 -37.65 9.20
C THR A 38 -2.91 -36.61 8.11
N VAL A 39 -3.82 -35.71 8.44
CA VAL A 39 -4.12 -34.58 7.56
C VAL A 39 -3.00 -33.58 7.77
N THR A 40 -2.06 -33.56 6.85
CA THR A 40 -1.09 -32.47 6.77
C THR A 40 -1.86 -31.24 6.30
N VAL A 41 -2.27 -30.38 7.25
CA VAL A 41 -2.89 -29.10 6.94
C VAL A 41 -1.76 -28.18 6.48
N VAL A 42 -1.48 -28.19 5.19
CA VAL A 42 -0.76 -27.10 4.53
C VAL A 42 -1.79 -26.01 4.26
N GLY A 43 -2.02 -25.16 5.24
CA GLY A 43 -3.01 -24.10 5.14
C GLY A 43 -2.93 -23.18 6.35
N GLN A 44 -3.11 -21.91 6.10
CA GLN A 44 -3.31 -20.91 7.14
C GLN A 44 -4.44 -21.38 8.07
N SER A 45 -4.16 -21.52 9.35
CA SER A 45 -5.18 -21.79 10.35
C SER A 45 -6.11 -20.59 10.45
N ASP A 46 -7.24 -20.66 9.77
CA ASP A 46 -8.29 -19.64 9.79
C ASP A 46 -9.08 -19.62 11.11
N THR A 47 -8.75 -20.51 12.04
CA THR A 47 -9.53 -20.78 13.25
C THR A 47 -8.98 -20.10 14.51
N SER A 48 -7.86 -19.39 14.45
CA SER A 48 -7.33 -18.73 15.64
C SER A 48 -8.12 -17.45 15.96
N VAL A 49 -8.45 -17.27 17.22
CA VAL A 49 -8.98 -16.01 17.79
C VAL A 49 -8.02 -14.84 17.53
N LEU A 50 -6.79 -15.14 17.15
CA LEU A 50 -5.70 -14.24 16.81
C LEU A 50 -5.59 -13.99 15.29
N LYS A 51 -6.66 -14.00 14.53
CA LYS A 51 -6.66 -13.76 13.07
C LYS A 51 -5.87 -12.52 12.62
N GLY A 52 -5.67 -11.55 13.47
CA GLY A 52 -4.81 -10.39 13.21
C GLY A 52 -3.31 -10.65 13.35
N TYR A 53 -2.89 -11.87 13.71
CA TYR A 53 -1.50 -12.26 13.94
C TYR A 53 -1.10 -13.49 13.13
N ILE A 54 -1.78 -13.75 12.02
CA ILE A 54 -1.42 -14.87 11.13
C ILE A 54 -0.02 -14.61 10.59
N ASN A 55 0.89 -15.54 10.88
CA ASN A 55 2.18 -15.59 10.23
C ASN A 55 2.02 -16.38 8.92
N TYR A 56 2.53 -15.82 7.84
CA TYR A 56 2.58 -16.49 6.55
C TYR A 56 3.89 -17.26 6.46
N ASP A 57 3.85 -18.47 5.96
CA ASP A 57 5.06 -19.29 5.78
C ASP A 57 5.88 -18.79 4.58
N GLU A 58 5.21 -18.23 3.58
CA GLU A 58 5.82 -17.67 2.37
C GLU A 58 5.49 -16.19 2.23
N ALA A 59 6.39 -15.44 1.60
CA ALA A 59 6.18 -14.03 1.30
C ALA A 59 6.47 -13.72 -0.17
N ALA A 60 5.53 -13.05 -0.83
CA ALA A 60 5.67 -12.63 -2.23
C ALA A 60 6.82 -11.62 -2.42
N VAL A 61 7.21 -10.88 -1.37
CA VAL A 61 8.33 -9.95 -1.39
C VAL A 61 9.68 -10.62 -1.67
N THR A 62 9.82 -11.92 -1.45
CA THR A 62 11.05 -12.66 -1.78
C THR A 62 11.15 -13.03 -3.26
N ARG A 63 10.04 -12.96 -4.02
CA ARG A 63 9.92 -13.26 -5.45
C ARG A 63 10.31 -14.69 -5.85
N ASN A 64 10.65 -15.53 -4.89
CA ASN A 64 11.16 -16.89 -5.14
C ASN A 64 10.21 -18.01 -4.69
N GLY A 65 9.13 -17.67 -3.96
CA GLY A 65 8.17 -18.67 -3.45
C GLY A 65 8.74 -19.60 -2.37
N GLN A 66 9.85 -19.20 -1.74
CA GLN A 66 10.45 -19.97 -0.64
C GLN A 66 9.86 -19.60 0.70
N LEU A 67 10.01 -20.49 1.67
CA LEU A 67 9.61 -20.23 3.05
C LEU A 67 10.39 -19.05 3.64
N ILE A 68 9.72 -18.22 4.42
CA ILE A 68 10.34 -17.06 5.08
C ILE A 68 11.53 -17.49 5.94
N LYS A 69 11.41 -18.61 6.65
CA LYS A 69 12.48 -19.18 7.48
C LYS A 69 13.74 -19.59 6.69
N GLU A 70 13.61 -19.76 5.38
CA GLU A 70 14.71 -20.14 4.48
C GLU A 70 15.29 -18.92 3.73
N THR A 71 14.86 -17.73 4.09
CA THR A 71 15.33 -16.47 3.50
C THR A 71 16.39 -15.85 4.39
N PRO A 72 17.63 -15.56 3.89
CA PRO A 72 18.71 -14.98 4.70
C PRO A 72 18.52 -13.49 4.98
N GLN A 73 17.27 -13.07 5.14
CA GLN A 73 16.87 -11.69 5.43
C GLN A 73 15.63 -11.71 6.33
N THR A 74 15.47 -10.64 7.11
CA THR A 74 14.27 -10.48 7.91
C THR A 74 13.09 -10.10 7.02
N VAL A 75 12.04 -10.91 7.06
CA VAL A 75 10.77 -10.65 6.41
C VAL A 75 9.68 -10.58 7.47
N ASP A 76 9.01 -9.44 7.56
CA ASP A 76 7.80 -9.29 8.37
C ASP A 76 6.56 -9.36 7.48
N THR A 77 5.51 -10.00 7.98
CA THR A 77 4.20 -10.06 7.31
C THR A 77 3.14 -9.51 8.23
N LEU A 78 2.40 -8.51 7.78
CA LEU A 78 1.38 -7.82 8.56
C LEU A 78 0.02 -8.07 7.93
N ASN A 79 -0.83 -8.82 8.63
CA ASN A 79 -2.24 -8.92 8.25
C ASN A 79 -2.95 -7.62 8.61
N ILE A 80 -3.55 -6.97 7.63
CA ILE A 80 -4.18 -5.67 7.83
C ILE A 80 -5.59 -5.74 8.44
N GLN A 81 -6.17 -6.94 8.58
CA GLN A 81 -7.53 -7.10 9.11
C GLN A 81 -7.64 -6.58 10.55
N LYS A 82 -6.59 -6.72 11.35
CA LYS A 82 -6.53 -6.16 12.70
C LYS A 82 -6.78 -4.64 12.68
N ASN A 83 -6.04 -3.91 11.86
CA ASN A 83 -6.16 -2.47 11.78
C ASN A 83 -7.51 -2.05 11.20
N LYS A 84 -8.04 -2.82 10.24
CA LYS A 84 -9.40 -2.61 9.72
C LYS A 84 -10.48 -2.79 10.77
N ASN A 85 -10.32 -3.74 11.69
CA ASN A 85 -11.25 -3.93 12.79
C ASN A 85 -11.29 -2.72 13.74
N TYR A 86 -10.22 -1.91 13.77
CA TYR A 86 -10.17 -0.63 14.48
C TYR A 86 -10.56 0.57 13.60
N GLY A 87 -11.07 0.34 12.39
CA GLY A 87 -11.53 1.39 11.47
C GLY A 87 -10.39 2.16 10.77
N THR A 88 -9.17 1.61 10.75
CA THR A 88 -8.01 2.23 10.12
C THR A 88 -7.68 1.55 8.80
N ASN A 89 -7.60 2.35 7.71
CA ASN A 89 -7.19 1.93 6.37
C ASN A 89 -5.96 2.69 5.87
N ASP A 90 -5.24 3.37 6.74
CA ASP A 90 -4.04 4.13 6.39
C ASP A 90 -2.79 3.24 6.51
N LEU A 91 -1.99 3.19 5.44
CA LEU A 91 -0.76 2.39 5.39
C LEU A 91 0.23 2.79 6.48
N SER A 92 0.38 4.09 6.76
CA SER A 92 1.29 4.57 7.81
C SER A 92 0.91 4.02 9.19
N SER A 93 -0.39 4.01 9.51
CA SER A 93 -0.88 3.47 10.78
C SER A 93 -0.78 1.94 10.87
N ILE A 94 -0.84 1.22 9.73
CA ILE A 94 -0.61 -0.23 9.68
C ILE A 94 0.85 -0.56 10.00
N LEU A 95 1.76 0.29 9.52
CA LEU A 95 3.20 0.11 9.68
C LEU A 95 3.70 0.59 11.05
N GLU A 96 2.97 1.46 11.73
CA GLU A 96 3.33 2.01 13.02
C GLU A 96 3.54 0.92 14.08
N GLY A 97 4.59 1.06 14.88
CA GLY A 97 4.94 0.09 15.93
C GLY A 97 5.69 -1.16 15.45
N ASN A 98 5.98 -1.28 14.16
CA ASN A 98 6.80 -2.38 13.66
C ASN A 98 8.30 -2.05 13.78
N ALA A 99 9.09 -3.00 14.25
CA ALA A 99 10.51 -2.81 14.50
C ALA A 99 11.28 -2.33 13.26
N GLY A 100 12.02 -1.24 13.40
CA GLY A 100 12.81 -0.63 12.32
C GLY A 100 11.99 0.16 11.31
N ILE A 101 10.73 0.43 11.59
CA ILE A 101 9.87 1.29 10.78
C ILE A 101 9.50 2.53 11.61
N ASP A 102 9.66 3.69 11.00
CA ASP A 102 9.13 4.95 11.48
C ASP A 102 8.18 5.51 10.42
N ALA A 103 6.96 5.85 10.83
CA ALA A 103 5.94 6.39 9.95
C ALA A 103 5.55 7.78 10.47
N ALA A 104 5.92 8.80 9.70
CA ALA A 104 5.61 10.17 10.01
C ALA A 104 4.45 10.69 9.14
N TYR A 105 3.81 11.74 9.60
CA TYR A 105 2.78 12.42 8.82
C TYR A 105 3.40 13.16 7.64
N ASP A 106 2.94 12.84 6.43
CA ASP A 106 3.11 13.69 5.23
C ASP A 106 1.73 13.99 4.64
N MET A 107 1.46 15.25 4.38
CA MET A 107 0.18 15.65 3.77
C MET A 107 0.01 15.13 2.35
N ARG A 108 1.10 14.83 1.63
CA ARG A 108 1.09 14.40 0.22
C ARG A 108 0.95 12.90 0.04
N GLY A 109 1.33 12.11 1.04
CA GLY A 109 1.33 10.64 0.95
C GLY A 109 1.72 10.01 2.27
N GLU A 110 2.44 8.91 2.19
CA GLU A 110 3.07 8.27 3.34
C GLU A 110 4.52 8.78 3.47
N SER A 111 4.96 9.10 4.68
CA SER A 111 6.36 9.38 5.02
C SER A 111 6.86 8.23 5.88
N ILE A 112 7.47 7.25 5.24
CA ILE A 112 7.89 6.01 5.87
C ILE A 112 9.41 5.94 5.83
N PHE A 113 10.01 5.56 6.96
CA PHE A 113 11.43 5.26 7.07
C PHE A 113 11.59 3.79 7.46
N LEU A 114 12.43 3.10 6.72
CA LEU A 114 12.77 1.71 6.99
C LEU A 114 14.26 1.64 7.35
N ARG A 115 14.56 1.28 8.61
CA ARG A 115 15.92 1.27 9.16
C ARG A 115 16.68 2.58 8.96
N GLY A 116 15.98 3.72 9.10
CA GLY A 116 16.53 5.07 8.94
C GLY A 116 16.63 5.58 7.49
N PHE A 117 16.31 4.74 6.50
CA PHE A 117 16.22 5.15 5.08
C PHE A 117 14.78 5.51 4.73
N GLN A 118 14.61 6.61 4.01
CA GLN A 118 13.29 6.99 3.54
C GLN A 118 12.79 6.00 2.49
N ALA A 119 11.65 5.39 2.75
CA ALA A 119 10.99 4.39 1.91
C ALA A 119 9.63 4.91 1.44
N ASP A 120 9.62 5.99 0.67
CA ASP A 120 8.39 6.59 0.16
C ASP A 120 8.00 6.02 -1.23
N ALA A 121 8.16 6.83 -2.29
CA ALA A 121 7.82 6.43 -3.65
C ALA A 121 8.79 5.43 -4.30
N SER A 122 9.97 5.17 -3.68
CA SER A 122 11.01 4.33 -4.28
C SER A 122 10.94 2.87 -3.88
N ASP A 123 10.52 2.59 -2.65
CA ASP A 123 10.66 1.29 -2.01
C ASP A 123 9.31 0.69 -1.59
N ILE A 124 8.20 1.30 -2.04
CA ILE A 124 6.86 0.77 -1.89
C ILE A 124 6.45 0.07 -3.19
N TYR A 125 6.07 -1.19 -3.04
CA TYR A 125 5.64 -2.08 -4.11
C TYR A 125 4.23 -2.58 -3.85
N ARG A 126 3.57 -2.98 -4.92
CA ARG A 126 2.32 -3.72 -4.86
C ARG A 126 2.44 -4.93 -5.77
N ASP A 127 2.35 -6.13 -5.16
CA ASP A 127 2.51 -7.41 -5.85
C ASP A 127 3.82 -7.47 -6.68
N GLY A 128 4.92 -6.99 -6.09
CA GLY A 128 6.23 -6.96 -6.73
C GLY A 128 6.45 -5.85 -7.77
N VAL A 129 5.44 -5.03 -8.06
CA VAL A 129 5.55 -3.88 -8.99
C VAL A 129 5.68 -2.59 -8.20
N ARG A 130 6.68 -1.77 -8.54
CA ARG A 130 6.93 -0.49 -7.86
C ARG A 130 5.75 0.47 -7.99
N GLU A 131 5.33 1.02 -6.86
CA GLU A 131 4.29 2.06 -6.79
C GLU A 131 4.90 3.46 -6.75
N SER A 132 5.27 3.99 -7.92
CA SER A 132 5.80 5.35 -8.01
C SER A 132 4.73 6.42 -7.79
N GLY A 133 5.17 7.61 -7.30
CA GLY A 133 4.32 8.78 -7.07
C GLY A 133 3.86 8.93 -5.62
N GLN A 134 3.78 10.18 -5.19
CA GLN A 134 3.40 10.58 -3.83
C GLN A 134 1.88 10.77 -3.76
N VAL A 135 1.13 9.67 -3.70
CA VAL A 135 -0.32 9.69 -3.47
C VAL A 135 -0.63 8.80 -2.28
N ARG A 136 -1.66 9.14 -1.51
CA ARG A 136 -2.18 8.21 -0.50
C ARG A 136 -2.75 6.98 -1.14
N ARG A 137 -2.55 5.85 -0.49
CA ARG A 137 -2.97 4.53 -0.96
C ARG A 137 -3.99 3.95 -0.02
N SER A 138 -5.16 3.64 -0.54
CA SER A 138 -6.12 2.82 0.21
C SER A 138 -5.57 1.40 0.40
N THR A 139 -5.82 0.84 1.56
CA THR A 139 -5.49 -0.54 1.88
C THR A 139 -6.72 -1.46 1.83
N ALA A 140 -7.87 -0.96 1.39
CA ALA A 140 -9.12 -1.71 1.40
C ALA A 140 -9.07 -2.97 0.52
N ASN A 141 -8.34 -2.92 -0.61
CA ASN A 141 -8.09 -4.07 -1.48
C ASN A 141 -6.76 -4.79 -1.20
N ILE A 142 -6.14 -4.55 -0.03
CA ILE A 142 -4.90 -5.19 0.38
C ILE A 142 -5.21 -6.29 1.39
N GLU A 143 -4.58 -7.45 1.21
CA GLU A 143 -4.68 -8.59 2.11
C GLU A 143 -3.69 -8.49 3.26
N ARG A 144 -2.43 -8.19 2.92
CA ARG A 144 -1.32 -8.06 3.85
C ARG A 144 -0.25 -7.11 3.33
N VAL A 145 0.60 -6.67 4.23
CA VAL A 145 1.81 -5.94 3.90
C VAL A 145 3.01 -6.79 4.28
N GLU A 146 3.96 -6.90 3.40
CA GLU A 146 5.19 -7.64 3.58
C GLU A 146 6.37 -6.68 3.55
N ILE A 147 7.32 -6.86 4.46
CA ILE A 147 8.46 -5.97 4.63
C ILE A 147 9.73 -6.81 4.57
N LEU A 148 10.49 -6.66 3.50
CA LEU A 148 11.82 -7.24 3.38
C LEU A 148 12.83 -6.21 3.90
N LYS A 149 13.49 -6.50 5.01
CA LYS A 149 14.42 -5.60 5.69
C LYS A 149 15.85 -5.87 5.27
N GLY A 150 16.56 -4.82 4.87
CA GLY A 150 17.96 -4.88 4.46
C GLY A 150 18.16 -4.85 2.95
N PRO A 151 19.35 -5.26 2.44
CA PRO A 151 19.69 -5.16 1.03
C PRO A 151 18.72 -5.94 0.15
N SER A 152 18.03 -5.25 -0.75
CA SER A 152 17.00 -5.83 -1.63
C SER A 152 17.33 -5.63 -3.12
N SER A 153 18.52 -5.10 -3.42
CA SER A 153 18.90 -4.67 -4.77
C SER A 153 18.89 -5.80 -5.79
N VAL A 154 19.20 -7.05 -5.41
CA VAL A 154 19.16 -8.19 -6.35
C VAL A 154 17.74 -8.48 -6.82
N LEU A 155 16.75 -8.40 -5.94
CA LEU A 155 15.35 -8.71 -6.29
C LEU A 155 14.62 -7.51 -6.90
N TYR A 156 14.94 -6.29 -6.44
CA TYR A 156 14.15 -5.09 -6.73
C TYR A 156 14.92 -4.00 -7.48
N GLY A 157 16.22 -4.19 -7.71
CA GLY A 157 17.08 -3.23 -8.38
C GLY A 157 17.38 -2.03 -7.50
N ARG A 158 17.21 -0.84 -8.05
CA ARG A 158 17.52 0.41 -7.34
C ARG A 158 16.52 0.66 -6.23
N THR A 159 16.94 0.38 -5.00
CA THR A 159 16.21 0.63 -3.75
C THR A 159 17.09 1.42 -2.78
N ASN A 160 16.47 2.03 -1.75
CA ASN A 160 17.20 2.56 -0.61
C ASN A 160 17.69 1.40 0.28
N GLY A 161 18.73 1.63 1.07
CA GLY A 161 19.38 0.55 1.85
C GLY A 161 18.55 -0.09 2.96
N GLY A 162 17.38 0.47 3.28
CA GLY A 162 16.50 -0.01 4.37
C GLY A 162 15.78 -1.32 4.07
N GLY A 163 15.42 -1.53 2.81
CA GLY A 163 14.60 -2.65 2.36
C GLY A 163 13.44 -2.24 1.46
N VAL A 164 12.42 -3.08 1.33
CA VAL A 164 11.21 -2.80 0.55
C VAL A 164 9.94 -3.18 1.32
N ILE A 165 8.87 -2.45 1.04
CA ILE A 165 7.52 -2.68 1.54
C ILE A 165 6.66 -3.13 0.37
N ASN A 166 6.10 -4.33 0.43
CA ASN A 166 5.25 -4.89 -0.60
C ASN A 166 3.82 -5.07 -0.10
N MET A 167 2.88 -4.43 -0.73
CA MET A 167 1.46 -4.63 -0.50
C MET A 167 0.96 -5.78 -1.36
N VAL A 168 0.36 -6.78 -0.77
CA VAL A 168 -0.24 -7.92 -1.48
C VAL A 168 -1.73 -7.66 -1.66
N SER A 169 -2.16 -7.61 -2.92
CA SER A 169 -3.54 -7.30 -3.28
C SER A 169 -4.48 -8.49 -3.07
N LYS A 170 -5.73 -8.17 -2.81
CA LYS A 170 -6.83 -9.14 -2.82
C LYS A 170 -7.26 -9.38 -4.27
N TYR A 171 -6.98 -10.56 -4.78
CA TYR A 171 -7.45 -11.01 -6.08
C TYR A 171 -8.64 -11.97 -5.98
N ALA A 172 -9.35 -12.13 -7.09
CA ALA A 172 -10.34 -13.20 -7.23
C ALA A 172 -9.65 -14.56 -7.03
N ASN A 173 -10.24 -15.43 -6.23
CA ASN A 173 -9.73 -16.75 -5.94
C ASN A 173 -10.86 -17.77 -5.88
N PHE A 174 -10.53 -19.06 -5.82
CA PHE A 174 -11.50 -20.15 -5.86
C PHE A 174 -12.04 -20.55 -4.47
N LYS A 175 -12.05 -19.60 -3.52
CA LYS A 175 -12.67 -19.74 -2.20
C LYS A 175 -13.74 -18.67 -2.05
N GLN A 176 -15.02 -19.06 -2.11
CA GLN A 176 -16.15 -18.14 -1.98
C GLN A 176 -16.14 -17.39 -0.65
N SER A 177 -16.34 -16.07 -0.69
CA SER A 177 -16.46 -15.25 0.50
C SER A 177 -17.26 -13.99 0.23
N ARG A 178 -18.06 -13.55 1.19
CA ARG A 178 -18.88 -12.34 1.10
C ARG A 178 -18.81 -11.59 2.41
N ASN A 179 -18.18 -10.43 2.39
CA ASN A 179 -18.05 -9.58 3.55
C ASN A 179 -18.55 -8.18 3.21
N ILE A 180 -19.44 -7.67 4.02
CA ILE A 180 -19.91 -6.29 4.00
C ILE A 180 -19.75 -5.75 5.41
N GLY A 181 -19.13 -4.60 5.54
CA GLY A 181 -18.88 -3.96 6.82
C GLY A 181 -19.23 -2.49 6.80
N ALA A 182 -19.67 -2.00 7.95
CA ALA A 182 -19.87 -0.57 8.20
C ALA A 182 -19.09 -0.16 9.43
N VAL A 183 -18.47 1.01 9.38
CA VAL A 183 -17.76 1.62 10.49
C VAL A 183 -18.45 2.93 10.85
N TYR A 184 -18.68 3.14 12.12
CA TYR A 184 -19.11 4.42 12.69
C TYR A 184 -18.29 4.70 13.95
N GLY A 185 -17.68 5.86 14.03
CA GLY A 185 -16.76 6.18 15.12
C GLY A 185 -16.70 7.65 15.44
N SER A 186 -15.76 8.00 16.32
CA SER A 186 -15.48 9.37 16.71
C SER A 186 -15.15 10.26 15.52
N TRP A 187 -15.37 11.56 15.65
CA TRP A 187 -15.09 12.55 14.61
C TRP A 187 -15.89 12.33 13.32
N ALA A 188 -17.14 11.86 13.46
CA ALA A 188 -18.03 11.51 12.34
C ALA A 188 -17.37 10.54 11.34
N ASN A 189 -16.42 9.70 11.81
CA ASN A 189 -15.85 8.64 11.00
C ASN A 189 -16.95 7.64 10.65
N ARG A 190 -17.19 7.49 9.35
CA ARG A 190 -18.19 6.58 8.81
C ARG A 190 -17.70 6.02 7.49
N SER A 191 -17.73 4.71 7.36
CA SER A 191 -17.40 4.04 6.11
C SER A 191 -18.27 2.82 5.89
N LEU A 192 -18.44 2.49 4.62
CA LEU A 192 -19.02 1.25 4.15
C LEU A 192 -17.97 0.55 3.32
N ASN A 193 -17.74 -0.73 3.57
CA ASN A 193 -16.80 -1.55 2.82
C ASN A 193 -17.45 -2.86 2.38
N MET A 194 -16.97 -3.38 1.26
CA MET A 194 -17.40 -4.66 0.70
C MET A 194 -16.21 -5.44 0.17
N ASP A 195 -16.27 -6.74 0.32
CA ASP A 195 -15.29 -7.69 -0.22
C ASP A 195 -16.04 -8.98 -0.56
N ILE A 196 -16.40 -9.12 -1.82
CA ILE A 196 -17.22 -10.22 -2.34
C ILE A 196 -16.39 -10.98 -3.35
N ASN A 197 -16.11 -12.25 -3.08
CA ASN A 197 -15.45 -13.19 -3.97
C ASN A 197 -16.38 -14.34 -4.32
N GLU A 198 -16.69 -14.46 -5.60
CA GLU A 198 -17.60 -15.48 -6.13
C GLU A 198 -16.84 -16.44 -7.05
N VAL A 199 -17.13 -17.73 -6.87
CA VAL A 199 -16.66 -18.79 -7.75
C VAL A 199 -17.74 -19.12 -8.76
N LEU A 200 -17.57 -18.68 -10.00
CA LEU A 200 -18.57 -18.88 -11.04
C LEU A 200 -18.58 -20.34 -11.54
N ASN A 201 -17.39 -20.94 -11.62
CA ASN A 201 -17.22 -22.35 -11.95
C ASN A 201 -15.78 -22.78 -11.56
N LYS A 202 -15.39 -24.02 -11.87
CA LYS A 202 -14.06 -24.57 -11.54
C LYS A 202 -12.88 -23.80 -12.17
N ASN A 203 -13.15 -23.00 -13.21
CA ASN A 203 -12.15 -22.29 -13.99
C ASN A 203 -12.19 -20.77 -13.81
N VAL A 204 -13.29 -20.19 -13.30
CA VAL A 204 -13.49 -18.74 -13.26
C VAL A 204 -13.97 -18.30 -11.88
N ALA A 205 -13.25 -17.37 -11.31
CA ALA A 205 -13.65 -16.65 -10.09
C ALA A 205 -13.61 -15.13 -10.34
N ILE A 206 -14.48 -14.40 -9.66
CA ILE A 206 -14.53 -12.94 -9.68
C ILE A 206 -14.50 -12.39 -8.26
N ARG A 207 -13.93 -11.22 -8.07
CA ARG A 207 -13.94 -10.51 -6.79
C ARG A 207 -14.19 -9.03 -6.99
N LEU A 208 -14.97 -8.46 -6.10
CA LEU A 208 -15.19 -7.03 -6.01
C LEU A 208 -14.85 -6.58 -4.59
N THR A 209 -13.84 -5.72 -4.48
CA THR A 209 -13.54 -5.00 -3.23
C THR A 209 -13.90 -3.53 -3.41
N GLY A 210 -14.46 -2.92 -2.38
CA GLY A 210 -14.84 -1.51 -2.42
C GLY A 210 -14.91 -0.89 -1.04
N GLU A 211 -14.69 0.42 -0.98
CA GLU A 211 -14.84 1.23 0.21
C GLU A 211 -15.30 2.63 -0.15
N VAL A 212 -16.21 3.17 0.62
CA VAL A 212 -16.56 4.58 0.62
C VAL A 212 -16.55 5.08 2.07
N GLY A 213 -15.87 6.19 2.32
CA GLY A 213 -15.69 6.69 3.68
C GLY A 213 -15.65 8.20 3.78
N ARG A 214 -15.92 8.68 4.97
CA ARG A 214 -15.73 10.06 5.42
C ARG A 214 -15.29 10.07 6.87
N ALA A 215 -14.37 10.97 7.20
CA ALA A 215 -13.99 11.22 8.58
C ALA A 215 -13.62 12.71 8.76
N ASN A 216 -13.94 13.25 9.92
CA ASN A 216 -13.34 14.47 10.40
C ASN A 216 -12.12 14.14 11.26
N SER A 217 -11.36 15.15 11.66
CA SER A 217 -10.28 15.00 12.64
C SER A 217 -10.72 15.54 14.00
N PHE A 218 -9.94 15.23 15.05
CA PHE A 218 -10.06 15.91 16.33
C PHE A 218 -9.78 17.43 16.20
N ARG A 219 -9.05 17.83 15.15
CA ARG A 219 -8.82 19.23 14.79
C ARG A 219 -9.96 19.77 13.93
N SER A 220 -10.48 20.96 14.32
CA SER A 220 -11.57 21.60 13.59
C SER A 220 -11.15 21.98 12.16
N GLY A 221 -12.05 21.75 11.20
CA GLY A 221 -11.84 22.09 9.79
C GLY A 221 -10.91 21.12 9.03
N ILE A 222 -10.56 19.99 9.61
CA ILE A 222 -9.80 18.93 8.97
C ILE A 222 -10.74 17.73 8.74
N ASP A 223 -10.84 17.33 7.49
CA ASP A 223 -11.72 16.24 7.07
C ASP A 223 -11.11 15.43 5.91
N SER A 224 -11.67 14.29 5.65
CA SER A 224 -11.31 13.42 4.52
C SER A 224 -12.51 12.66 3.99
N LYS A 225 -12.46 12.34 2.70
CA LYS A 225 -13.38 11.42 2.03
C LYS A 225 -12.60 10.54 1.07
N ASN A 226 -13.03 9.29 0.95
CA ASN A 226 -12.42 8.34 0.04
C ASN A 226 -13.45 7.48 -0.65
N VAL A 227 -13.13 7.08 -1.88
CA VAL A 227 -13.86 6.07 -2.65
C VAL A 227 -12.85 5.18 -3.31
N MET A 228 -12.94 3.88 -3.06
CA MET A 228 -12.12 2.86 -3.71
C MET A 228 -13.01 1.75 -4.25
N VAL A 229 -12.70 1.31 -5.48
CA VAL A 229 -13.34 0.16 -6.12
C VAL A 229 -12.28 -0.66 -6.86
N SER A 230 -12.28 -1.97 -6.65
CA SER A 230 -11.29 -2.87 -7.25
C SER A 230 -11.94 -4.20 -7.66
N PRO A 231 -12.51 -4.29 -8.87
CA PRO A 231 -12.91 -5.56 -9.46
C PRO A 231 -11.70 -6.37 -9.92
N SER A 232 -11.77 -7.68 -9.79
CA SER A 232 -10.81 -8.63 -10.34
C SER A 232 -11.46 -9.90 -10.84
N ILE A 233 -10.79 -10.56 -11.76
CA ILE A 233 -11.17 -11.85 -12.33
C ILE A 233 -9.94 -12.76 -12.37
N THR A 234 -10.14 -14.03 -12.05
CA THR A 234 -9.11 -15.07 -12.21
C THR A 234 -9.68 -16.20 -13.06
N VAL A 235 -8.94 -16.56 -14.09
CA VAL A 235 -9.23 -17.69 -14.95
C VAL A 235 -8.11 -18.72 -14.83
N LYS A 236 -8.46 -19.95 -14.49
CA LYS A 236 -7.54 -21.07 -14.38
C LYS A 236 -7.92 -22.13 -15.41
N LEU A 237 -6.97 -22.52 -16.25
CA LEU A 237 -7.16 -23.57 -17.24
C LEU A 237 -6.57 -24.90 -16.74
N ASP A 238 -7.10 -26.00 -17.24
CA ASP A 238 -6.67 -27.35 -16.83
C ASP A 238 -5.23 -27.68 -17.28
N ASN A 239 -4.64 -26.91 -18.19
CA ASN A 239 -3.25 -27.04 -18.66
C ASN A 239 -2.20 -26.34 -17.79
N GLY A 240 -2.58 -25.87 -16.59
CA GLY A 240 -1.67 -25.18 -15.68
C GLY A 240 -1.54 -23.67 -15.91
N LEU A 241 -2.28 -23.11 -16.88
CA LEU A 241 -2.31 -21.65 -17.12
C LEU A 241 -3.33 -20.99 -16.18
N LYS A 242 -2.89 -19.93 -15.49
CA LYS A 242 -3.73 -19.06 -14.67
C LYS A 242 -3.52 -17.62 -15.11
N TRP A 243 -4.61 -16.94 -15.40
CA TRP A 243 -4.61 -15.51 -15.68
C TRP A 243 -5.45 -14.77 -14.64
N THR A 244 -4.93 -13.63 -14.16
CA THR A 244 -5.64 -12.74 -13.23
C THR A 244 -5.61 -11.34 -13.77
N GLY A 245 -6.79 -10.74 -13.93
CA GLY A 245 -6.97 -9.33 -14.27
C GLY A 245 -7.54 -8.55 -13.10
N GLN A 246 -7.06 -7.34 -12.88
CA GLN A 246 -7.59 -6.43 -11.86
C GLN A 246 -7.57 -4.99 -12.36
N TYR A 247 -8.63 -4.26 -12.04
CA TYR A 247 -8.67 -2.80 -12.11
C TYR A 247 -8.84 -2.24 -10.70
N THR A 248 -8.14 -1.17 -10.38
CA THR A 248 -8.34 -0.43 -9.13
C THR A 248 -8.55 1.04 -9.45
N TYR A 249 -9.61 1.60 -8.94
CA TYR A 249 -9.85 3.03 -8.85
C TYR A 249 -9.83 3.43 -7.38
N ASP A 250 -9.01 4.44 -7.03
CA ASP A 250 -8.89 4.97 -5.67
C ASP A 250 -8.85 6.50 -5.75
N ASN A 251 -9.72 7.15 -5.02
CA ASN A 251 -9.81 8.60 -4.97
C ASN A 251 -9.94 9.05 -3.51
N VAL A 252 -8.98 9.84 -3.07
CA VAL A 252 -8.93 10.39 -1.71
C VAL A 252 -8.88 11.92 -1.80
N GLU A 253 -9.81 12.58 -1.14
CA GLU A 253 -9.81 14.04 -0.99
C GLU A 253 -9.79 14.35 0.51
N ARG A 254 -8.91 15.28 0.90
CA ARG A 254 -8.73 15.65 2.29
C ARG A 254 -8.32 17.09 2.46
N THR A 255 -8.66 17.66 3.61
CA THR A 255 -8.10 18.91 4.08
C THR A 255 -6.79 18.61 4.81
N PRO A 256 -5.63 19.15 4.36
CA PRO A 256 -4.35 18.84 4.99
C PRO A 256 -4.25 19.46 6.39
N ASP A 257 -3.86 18.66 7.39
CA ASP A 257 -3.49 19.20 8.69
C ASP A 257 -2.05 19.71 8.65
N ARG A 258 -1.89 20.99 8.41
CA ARG A 258 -0.61 21.72 8.38
C ARG A 258 -0.55 22.75 9.49
N SER A 259 -1.03 22.35 10.65
CA SER A 259 -1.04 23.16 11.86
C SER A 259 0.38 23.42 12.39
N PRO A 260 0.58 24.47 13.20
CA PRO A 260 1.86 24.72 13.83
C PRO A 260 2.25 23.63 14.84
N THR A 261 3.48 23.71 15.33
CA THR A 261 3.99 22.80 16.36
C THR A 261 3.31 23.02 17.71
N LYS A 262 3.44 22.02 18.61
CA LYS A 262 2.90 22.10 19.97
C LYS A 262 3.34 23.38 20.70
N SER A 263 4.61 23.77 20.59
CA SER A 263 5.16 24.96 21.25
C SER A 263 4.43 26.25 20.86
N VAL A 264 3.98 26.35 19.60
CA VAL A 264 3.20 27.50 19.13
C VAL A 264 1.81 27.51 19.77
N TYR A 265 1.13 26.36 19.85
CA TYR A 265 -0.15 26.26 20.54
C TYR A 265 -0.03 26.70 22.02
N ASP A 266 0.99 26.20 22.72
CA ASP A 266 1.23 26.50 24.12
C ASP A 266 1.54 27.99 24.31
N ARG A 267 2.39 28.58 23.49
CA ARG A 267 2.76 29.97 23.54
C ARG A 267 1.58 30.92 23.33
N PHE A 268 0.72 30.58 22.39
CA PHE A 268 -0.47 31.40 22.09
C PHE A 268 -1.71 31.00 22.91
N GLY A 269 -1.61 30.02 23.82
CA GLY A 269 -2.75 29.55 24.60
C GLY A 269 -3.88 28.96 23.73
N LEU A 270 -3.56 28.40 22.58
CA LEU A 270 -4.54 27.87 21.65
C LEU A 270 -4.95 26.42 21.99
N PRO A 271 -6.24 26.10 21.87
CA PRO A 271 -6.68 24.72 22.10
C PRO A 271 -6.15 23.79 21.01
N TYR A 272 -5.61 22.64 21.37
CA TYR A 272 -5.08 21.62 20.42
C TYR A 272 -6.07 21.17 19.35
N ARG A 273 -7.35 21.25 19.63
CA ARG A 273 -8.41 20.94 18.67
C ARG A 273 -8.60 22.00 17.59
N MET A 274 -7.91 23.13 17.67
CA MET A 274 -7.97 24.19 16.66
C MET A 274 -7.14 23.77 15.45
N GLY A 275 -7.77 23.57 14.30
CA GLY A 275 -7.07 23.37 13.04
C GLY A 275 -6.75 24.68 12.35
N PHE A 276 -5.71 24.68 11.53
CA PHE A 276 -5.22 25.85 10.81
C PHE A 276 -5.50 25.78 9.30
N ALA A 277 -6.35 24.89 8.85
CA ALA A 277 -6.76 24.84 7.45
C ALA A 277 -7.86 25.88 7.15
N HIS A 278 -7.78 26.48 5.98
CA HIS A 278 -8.89 27.23 5.38
C HIS A 278 -9.85 26.26 4.68
N PRO A 279 -11.17 26.56 4.58
CA PRO A 279 -12.12 25.69 3.86
C PRO A 279 -11.75 25.41 2.40
N ASN A 280 -10.94 26.26 1.75
CA ASN A 280 -10.46 26.07 0.40
C ASN A 280 -9.18 25.22 0.31
N ASP A 281 -8.54 24.91 1.44
CA ASP A 281 -7.33 24.08 1.46
C ASP A 281 -7.68 22.62 1.14
N PHE A 282 -6.98 22.01 0.21
CA PHE A 282 -7.24 20.63 -0.17
C PHE A 282 -5.99 19.87 -0.63
N VAL A 283 -6.06 18.57 -0.55
CA VAL A 283 -5.23 17.59 -1.26
C VAL A 283 -6.15 16.55 -1.89
N LYS A 284 -6.01 16.34 -3.19
CA LYS A 284 -6.77 15.35 -3.97
C LYS A 284 -5.82 14.37 -4.59
N ASP A 285 -6.02 13.08 -4.30
CA ASP A 285 -5.29 11.98 -4.90
C ASP A 285 -6.23 11.13 -5.74
N LYS A 286 -5.81 10.80 -6.95
CA LYS A 286 -6.52 9.88 -7.82
C LYS A 286 -5.56 8.84 -8.34
N LEU A 287 -5.88 7.58 -8.09
CA LEU A 287 -5.10 6.43 -8.52
C LEU A 287 -5.96 5.51 -9.38
N GLN A 288 -5.41 5.09 -10.50
CA GLN A 288 -5.98 4.06 -11.37
C GLN A 288 -4.90 3.05 -11.72
N VAL A 289 -5.18 1.77 -11.52
CA VAL A 289 -4.24 0.70 -11.83
C VAL A 289 -4.95 -0.39 -12.61
N TRP A 290 -4.39 -0.74 -13.75
CA TRP A 290 -4.72 -1.93 -14.52
C TRP A 290 -3.62 -2.96 -14.33
N ARG A 291 -3.99 -4.19 -14.00
CA ARG A 291 -3.07 -5.30 -13.82
C ARG A 291 -3.50 -6.50 -14.62
N SER A 292 -2.51 -7.21 -15.13
CA SER A 292 -2.68 -8.49 -15.81
C SER A 292 -1.51 -9.39 -15.39
N ASP A 293 -1.81 -10.45 -14.67
CA ASP A 293 -0.84 -11.43 -14.18
C ASP A 293 -1.12 -12.76 -14.86
N LEU A 294 -0.12 -13.30 -15.53
CA LEU A 294 -0.15 -14.60 -16.17
C LEU A 294 0.82 -15.53 -15.46
N GLU A 295 0.34 -16.66 -14.99
CA GLU A 295 1.12 -17.70 -14.33
C GLU A 295 0.97 -19.00 -15.10
N TYR A 296 2.08 -19.67 -15.34
CA TYR A 296 2.09 -20.97 -16.00
C TYR A 296 2.96 -21.95 -15.22
N ALA A 297 2.34 -23.05 -14.75
CA ALA A 297 3.02 -24.15 -14.14
C ALA A 297 3.37 -25.18 -15.22
N PHE A 298 4.66 -25.31 -15.56
CA PHE A 298 5.15 -26.30 -16.52
C PHE A 298 5.01 -27.71 -15.96
N ASN A 299 5.25 -27.84 -14.67
CA ASN A 299 5.10 -29.03 -13.85
C ASN A 299 5.11 -28.62 -12.37
N ASP A 300 5.15 -29.57 -11.45
CA ASP A 300 5.14 -29.34 -10.01
C ASP A 300 6.37 -28.58 -9.49
N LYS A 301 7.45 -28.50 -10.27
CA LYS A 301 8.73 -27.89 -9.89
C LYS A 301 8.99 -26.56 -10.57
N TRP A 302 8.45 -26.32 -11.75
CA TRP A 302 8.78 -25.15 -12.57
C TRP A 302 7.56 -24.31 -12.87
N ARG A 303 7.66 -23.01 -12.57
CA ARG A 303 6.59 -22.04 -12.78
C ARG A 303 7.16 -20.74 -13.36
N ALA A 304 6.50 -20.22 -14.37
CA ALA A 304 6.74 -18.87 -14.87
C ALA A 304 5.59 -17.93 -14.48
N GLN A 305 5.91 -16.69 -14.21
CA GLN A 305 4.95 -15.62 -13.95
C GLN A 305 5.33 -14.39 -14.77
N TRP A 306 4.34 -13.81 -15.42
CA TRP A 306 4.48 -12.54 -16.12
C TRP A 306 3.42 -11.57 -15.63
N GLN A 307 3.87 -10.44 -15.11
CA GLN A 307 3.05 -9.37 -14.56
C GLN A 307 3.17 -8.14 -15.44
N LEU A 308 2.02 -7.56 -15.80
CA LEU A 308 1.92 -6.29 -16.50
C LEU A 308 1.06 -5.35 -15.66
N ALA A 309 1.54 -4.13 -15.40
CA ALA A 309 0.79 -3.11 -14.69
C ALA A 309 0.89 -1.76 -15.39
N HIS A 310 -0.25 -1.11 -15.61
CA HIS A 310 -0.33 0.29 -16.02
C HIS A 310 -0.98 1.08 -14.90
N ARG A 311 -0.25 2.08 -14.39
CA ARG A 311 -0.65 2.91 -13.27
C ARG A 311 -0.71 4.37 -13.66
N THR A 312 -1.78 5.05 -13.30
CA THR A 312 -1.91 6.50 -13.35
C THR A 312 -2.17 7.02 -11.95
N ALA A 313 -1.32 7.93 -11.48
CA ALA A 313 -1.47 8.59 -10.19
C ALA A 313 -1.43 10.11 -10.40
N ALA A 314 -2.49 10.78 -10.00
CA ALA A 314 -2.59 12.24 -10.04
C ALA A 314 -2.72 12.77 -8.61
N GLN A 315 -1.98 13.82 -8.30
CA GLN A 315 -2.12 14.57 -7.07
C GLN A 315 -2.28 16.06 -7.38
N ASP A 316 -3.26 16.66 -6.76
CA ASP A 316 -3.48 18.09 -6.78
C ASP A 316 -3.66 18.61 -5.37
N PHE A 317 -2.89 19.62 -4.97
CA PHE A 317 -3.06 20.29 -3.70
C PHE A 317 -2.90 21.81 -3.80
N ASP A 318 -3.60 22.49 -2.91
CA ASP A 318 -3.58 23.93 -2.77
C ASP A 318 -3.90 24.29 -1.31
N HIS A 319 -2.92 24.82 -0.60
CA HIS A 319 -3.09 25.08 0.82
C HIS A 319 -2.05 26.04 1.42
N PHE A 320 -2.39 26.56 2.57
CA PHE A 320 -1.42 27.19 3.47
C PHE A 320 -0.91 26.20 4.52
N TYR A 321 0.35 26.37 4.92
CA TYR A 321 0.96 25.63 6.02
C TYR A 321 1.66 26.54 7.01
N ALA A 322 1.74 26.14 8.27
CA ALA A 322 2.35 26.93 9.32
C ALA A 322 3.83 27.19 9.05
N GLY A 323 4.23 28.43 9.24
CA GLY A 323 5.60 28.89 9.20
C GLY A 323 6.10 29.28 10.60
N SER A 324 7.04 30.22 10.65
CA SER A 324 7.57 30.77 11.88
C SER A 324 6.57 31.74 12.58
N GLU A 325 6.80 31.95 13.85
CA GLU A 325 6.12 33.01 14.62
C GLU A 325 6.69 34.37 14.26
N ASN A 326 5.84 35.39 14.35
CA ASN A 326 6.19 36.80 14.17
C ASN A 326 5.40 37.67 15.19
N GLY A 327 5.98 37.85 16.35
CA GLY A 327 5.31 38.57 17.44
C GLY A 327 4.03 37.86 17.91
N SER A 328 2.89 38.55 17.82
CA SER A 328 1.54 38.00 18.10
C SER A 328 0.90 37.29 16.92
N LEU A 329 1.59 37.21 15.79
CA LEU A 329 1.09 36.62 14.57
C LEU A 329 1.80 35.29 14.24
N ILE A 330 1.11 34.41 13.50
CA ILE A 330 1.67 33.17 12.98
C ILE A 330 1.84 33.34 11.47
N LYS A 331 3.05 33.19 10.99
CA LYS A 331 3.33 33.16 9.55
C LYS A 331 2.78 31.88 8.94
N ARG A 332 2.08 32.03 7.81
CA ARG A 332 1.63 30.91 6.98
C ARG A 332 2.28 31.03 5.61
N ASN A 333 2.94 29.95 5.19
CA ASN A 333 3.49 29.82 3.85
C ASN A 333 2.45 29.18 2.95
N TYR A 334 2.56 29.45 1.66
CA TYR A 334 1.62 28.97 0.66
C TYR A 334 2.29 28.02 -0.34
N ALA A 335 1.58 26.99 -0.76
CA ALA A 335 2.03 26.11 -1.82
C ALA A 335 0.84 25.47 -2.54
N TRP A 336 0.97 25.32 -3.84
CA TRP A 336 0.13 24.45 -4.66
C TRP A 336 0.98 23.61 -5.59
N GLN A 337 0.49 22.44 -5.95
CA GLN A 337 1.15 21.55 -6.90
C GLN A 337 0.10 20.69 -7.58
N GLN A 338 0.33 20.44 -8.88
CA GLN A 338 -0.36 19.44 -9.66
C GLN A 338 0.68 18.48 -10.22
N THR A 339 0.48 17.19 -10.06
CA THR A 339 1.41 16.18 -10.56
C THR A 339 0.63 15.03 -11.19
N ASP A 340 0.94 14.73 -12.43
CA ASP A 340 0.48 13.53 -13.12
C ASP A 340 1.65 12.56 -13.27
N ASN A 341 1.43 11.32 -12.86
CA ASN A 341 2.41 10.23 -12.98
C ASN A 341 1.75 9.06 -13.71
N LYS A 342 2.39 8.57 -14.77
CA LYS A 342 1.98 7.37 -15.51
C LYS A 342 3.14 6.38 -15.55
N THR A 343 2.90 5.15 -15.13
CA THR A 343 3.91 4.09 -15.10
C THR A 343 3.38 2.87 -15.82
N LEU A 344 4.19 2.34 -16.73
CA LEU A 344 4.02 0.99 -17.30
C LEU A 344 5.13 0.13 -16.74
N SER A 345 4.77 -1.01 -16.15
CA SER A 345 5.72 -1.98 -15.59
C SER A 345 5.42 -3.37 -16.13
N SER A 346 6.47 -4.12 -16.41
CA SER A 346 6.40 -5.52 -16.82
C SER A 346 7.48 -6.30 -16.09
N ASN A 347 7.08 -7.30 -15.31
CA ASN A 347 7.96 -8.17 -14.56
C ASN A 347 7.76 -9.61 -15.03
N PHE A 348 8.83 -10.31 -15.29
CA PHE A 348 8.84 -11.73 -15.56
C PHE A 348 9.68 -12.45 -14.52
N THR A 349 9.22 -13.61 -14.05
CA THR A 349 9.97 -14.48 -13.14
C THR A 349 9.79 -15.94 -13.58
N LEU A 350 10.87 -16.69 -13.56
CA LEU A 350 10.89 -18.14 -13.68
C LEU A 350 11.47 -18.70 -12.39
N ASN A 351 10.71 -19.52 -11.69
CA ASN A 351 11.13 -20.24 -10.49
C ASN A 351 11.15 -21.74 -10.76
N GLY A 352 12.15 -22.42 -10.25
CA GLY A 352 12.21 -23.85 -10.44
C GLY A 352 13.14 -24.60 -9.51
N ASP A 353 12.70 -25.80 -9.12
CA ASP A 353 13.46 -26.73 -8.29
C ASP A 353 14.17 -27.76 -9.16
N TYR A 354 15.47 -27.97 -8.90
CA TYR A 354 16.28 -28.92 -9.58
C TYR A 354 17.36 -29.52 -8.67
N HIS A 355 17.99 -30.61 -9.10
CA HIS A 355 19.03 -31.29 -8.35
C HIS A 355 20.37 -31.24 -9.10
N ILE A 356 21.44 -31.05 -8.35
CA ILE A 356 22.82 -31.30 -8.82
C ILE A 356 23.39 -32.42 -7.93
N GLY A 357 23.46 -33.64 -8.48
CA GLY A 357 23.77 -34.82 -7.68
C GLY A 357 22.74 -35.02 -6.56
N ARG A 358 23.18 -35.04 -5.30
CA ARG A 358 22.31 -35.19 -4.13
C ARG A 358 21.75 -33.85 -3.58
N PHE A 359 22.19 -32.73 -4.14
CA PHE A 359 21.87 -31.40 -3.59
C PHE A 359 20.65 -30.80 -4.27
N GLU A 360 19.73 -30.32 -3.48
CA GLU A 360 18.58 -29.57 -3.95
C GLU A 360 18.95 -28.11 -4.24
N ASN A 361 18.39 -27.57 -5.31
CA ASN A 361 18.59 -26.20 -5.72
C ASN A 361 17.24 -25.57 -6.09
N HIS A 362 17.06 -24.31 -5.72
CA HIS A 362 15.95 -23.50 -6.17
C HIS A 362 16.50 -22.31 -6.97
N LEU A 363 16.12 -22.23 -8.25
CA LEU A 363 16.53 -21.19 -9.18
C LEU A 363 15.41 -20.17 -9.36
N THR A 364 15.74 -18.90 -9.23
CA THR A 364 14.91 -17.77 -9.64
C THR A 364 15.62 -16.96 -10.70
N VAL A 365 15.01 -16.79 -11.86
CA VAL A 365 15.46 -15.88 -12.93
C VAL A 365 14.37 -14.85 -13.15
N GLY A 366 14.74 -13.58 -13.27
CA GLY A 366 13.75 -12.55 -13.50
C GLY A 366 14.23 -11.41 -14.39
N MET A 367 13.26 -10.75 -15.00
CA MET A 367 13.42 -9.57 -15.83
C MET A 367 12.39 -8.51 -15.41
N ASP A 368 12.82 -7.28 -15.25
CA ASP A 368 11.97 -6.16 -14.90
C ASP A 368 12.13 -5.03 -15.92
N TYR A 369 11.02 -4.48 -16.33
CA TYR A 369 10.96 -3.27 -17.13
C TYR A 369 10.00 -2.28 -16.51
N SER A 370 10.39 -1.01 -16.43
CA SER A 370 9.47 0.07 -16.11
C SER A 370 9.74 1.32 -16.94
N ARG A 371 8.64 1.98 -17.32
CA ARG A 371 8.66 3.29 -17.96
C ARG A 371 7.74 4.22 -17.18
N GLU A 372 8.31 5.32 -16.71
CA GLU A 372 7.61 6.33 -15.94
C GLU A 372 7.61 7.68 -16.66
N HIS A 373 6.45 8.34 -16.65
CA HIS A 373 6.27 9.71 -17.07
C HIS A 373 5.66 10.49 -15.92
N ARG A 374 6.37 11.50 -15.43
CA ARG A 374 5.92 12.34 -14.32
C ARG A 374 5.99 13.81 -14.72
N ASN A 375 4.86 14.52 -14.59
CA ASN A 375 4.73 15.93 -14.98
C ASN A 375 4.30 16.76 -13.75
N PRO A 376 5.23 17.25 -12.92
CA PRO A 376 4.90 18.14 -11.83
C PRO A 376 4.83 19.60 -12.33
N THR A 377 3.77 20.29 -11.91
CA THR A 377 3.59 21.73 -12.05
C THR A 377 3.43 22.32 -10.65
N LEU A 378 4.25 23.29 -10.29
CA LEU A 378 4.31 23.84 -8.94
C LEU A 378 4.22 25.35 -8.96
N GLY A 379 3.46 25.89 -7.98
CA GLY A 379 3.45 27.29 -7.59
C GLY A 379 3.83 27.40 -6.12
N TYR A 380 5.12 27.13 -5.82
CA TYR A 380 5.66 27.25 -4.50
C TYR A 380 6.64 28.42 -4.43
N SER A 381 6.39 29.36 -3.51
CA SER A 381 7.31 30.45 -3.25
C SER A 381 7.33 30.76 -1.77
N ARG A 382 8.53 30.76 -1.19
CA ARG A 382 8.74 31.23 0.17
C ARG A 382 8.44 32.74 0.34
N ALA A 383 8.42 33.47 -0.75
CA ALA A 383 8.09 34.89 -0.77
C ALA A 383 6.60 35.16 -0.55
N PHE A 384 5.73 34.18 -0.86
CA PHE A 384 4.31 34.32 -0.58
C PHE A 384 3.95 33.69 0.75
N SER A 385 3.75 34.54 1.72
CA SER A 385 3.32 34.15 3.07
C SER A 385 2.42 35.24 3.62
N ALA A 386 1.48 34.83 4.44
CA ALA A 386 0.64 35.74 5.22
C ALA A 386 0.94 35.58 6.69
N SER A 387 0.90 36.68 7.43
CA SER A 387 0.89 36.64 8.89
C SER A 387 -0.56 36.74 9.34
N ILE A 388 -1.01 35.78 10.13
CA ILE A 388 -2.39 35.67 10.60
C ILE A 388 -2.45 35.91 12.12
N ASP A 389 -3.52 36.52 12.56
CA ASP A 389 -3.95 36.44 13.94
C ASP A 389 -4.63 35.11 14.17
N PRO A 390 -4.13 34.22 15.05
CA PRO A 390 -4.74 32.92 15.29
C PRO A 390 -6.14 32.97 15.87
N TYR A 391 -6.52 34.12 16.46
CA TYR A 391 -7.84 34.35 17.07
C TYR A 391 -8.86 34.91 16.08
N ASP A 392 -8.42 35.52 14.98
CA ASP A 392 -9.29 36.09 13.94
C ASP A 392 -9.27 35.23 12.67
N ARG A 393 -10.03 34.14 12.64
CA ARG A 393 -10.12 33.24 11.49
C ARG A 393 -10.71 33.89 10.23
N ALA A 394 -11.50 34.94 10.39
CA ALA A 394 -12.12 35.62 9.25
C ALA A 394 -11.09 36.38 8.38
N SER A 395 -9.97 36.76 8.98
CA SER A 395 -8.86 37.42 8.27
C SER A 395 -7.88 36.45 7.60
N TRP A 396 -8.06 35.17 7.76
CA TRP A 396 -7.12 34.19 7.20
C TRP A 396 -7.24 34.14 5.66
N PRO A 397 -6.11 34.14 4.92
CA PRO A 397 -6.14 34.12 3.48
C PRO A 397 -6.66 32.76 2.98
N ALA A 398 -7.53 32.83 1.98
CA ALA A 398 -7.99 31.64 1.26
C ALA A 398 -6.93 31.16 0.25
N SER A 399 -6.76 29.84 0.12
CA SER A 399 -6.02 29.24 -0.98
C SER A 399 -6.83 29.33 -2.30
N GLY A 400 -6.18 29.23 -3.45
CA GLY A 400 -6.83 29.33 -4.75
C GLY A 400 -5.86 29.68 -5.87
N ARG A 401 -4.76 28.93 -6.01
CA ARG A 401 -3.73 29.16 -7.05
C ARG A 401 -3.15 30.58 -7.02
N LEU A 402 -2.88 31.09 -5.83
CA LEU A 402 -2.46 32.48 -5.59
C LEU A 402 -1.08 32.83 -6.20
N GLN A 403 -0.28 31.82 -6.54
CA GLN A 403 1.03 31.99 -7.14
C GLN A 403 1.02 31.53 -8.60
N PRO A 404 1.76 32.23 -9.49
CA PRO A 404 1.97 31.75 -10.85
C PRO A 404 2.72 30.41 -10.85
N VAL A 405 2.73 29.75 -11.98
CA VAL A 405 3.56 28.56 -12.19
C VAL A 405 5.03 28.96 -12.09
N LEU A 406 5.74 28.40 -11.11
CA LEU A 406 7.18 28.62 -10.89
C LEU A 406 8.03 27.51 -11.53
N THR A 407 7.46 26.33 -11.66
CA THR A 407 8.15 25.17 -12.25
C THR A 407 7.11 24.31 -12.97
N GLU A 408 7.43 23.96 -14.21
CA GLU A 408 6.70 22.97 -14.99
C GLU A 408 7.71 21.98 -15.58
N ASN A 409 7.75 20.79 -15.05
CA ASN A 409 8.72 19.78 -15.47
C ASN A 409 8.04 18.60 -16.15
N ARG A 410 8.76 17.99 -17.08
CA ARG A 410 8.48 16.68 -17.66
C ARG A 410 9.62 15.74 -17.34
N HIS A 411 9.35 14.70 -16.58
CA HIS A 411 10.30 13.64 -16.28
C HIS A 411 9.93 12.38 -17.03
N LYS A 412 10.93 11.73 -17.63
CA LYS A 412 10.82 10.42 -18.26
C LYS A 412 11.91 9.53 -17.69
N ALA A 413 11.53 8.37 -17.14
CA ALA A 413 12.47 7.37 -16.66
C ALA A 413 12.18 6.04 -17.31
N ASN A 414 13.25 5.30 -17.67
CA ASN A 414 13.14 3.90 -18.04
C ASN A 414 14.13 3.11 -17.20
N SER A 415 13.71 1.93 -16.76
CA SER A 415 14.52 1.00 -15.99
C SER A 415 14.38 -0.39 -16.58
N TYR A 416 15.50 -1.08 -16.73
CA TYR A 416 15.61 -2.47 -17.16
C TYR A 416 16.46 -3.21 -16.16
N GLY A 417 16.01 -4.37 -15.71
CA GLY A 417 16.77 -5.22 -14.81
C GLY A 417 16.69 -6.69 -15.24
N ILE A 418 17.79 -7.41 -15.08
CA ILE A 418 17.83 -8.87 -15.22
C ILE A 418 18.52 -9.39 -13.98
N PHE A 419 17.94 -10.42 -13.35
CA PHE A 419 18.52 -11.02 -12.15
C PHE A 419 18.44 -12.53 -12.17
N VAL A 420 19.36 -13.14 -11.45
CA VAL A 420 19.38 -14.57 -11.16
C VAL A 420 19.72 -14.75 -9.70
N GLN A 421 19.05 -15.70 -9.06
CA GLN A 421 19.32 -16.13 -7.70
C GLN A 421 19.18 -17.65 -7.64
N ASN A 422 20.13 -18.31 -7.01
CA ASN A 422 20.06 -19.72 -6.72
C ASN A 422 20.19 -19.97 -5.22
N ILE A 423 19.31 -20.79 -4.68
CA ILE A 423 19.38 -21.29 -3.30
C ILE A 423 19.86 -22.72 -3.38
N PHE A 424 21.05 -22.99 -2.85
CA PHE A 424 21.69 -24.27 -2.81
C PHE A 424 21.54 -24.88 -1.42
N SER A 425 20.86 -26.03 -1.30
CA SER A 425 20.71 -26.77 -0.04
C SER A 425 21.88 -27.73 0.14
N ALA A 426 22.84 -27.33 0.97
CA ALA A 426 23.99 -28.20 1.31
C ALA A 426 23.57 -29.34 2.24
N THR A 427 22.66 -29.04 3.16
CA THR A 427 21.92 -29.99 4.03
C THR A 427 20.48 -29.50 4.16
N PRO A 428 19.57 -30.26 4.78
CA PRO A 428 18.21 -29.78 5.08
C PRO A 428 18.20 -28.48 5.91
N ASP A 429 19.21 -28.30 6.78
CA ASP A 429 19.30 -27.19 7.73
C ASP A 429 20.32 -26.11 7.33
N LEU A 430 21.04 -26.26 6.22
CA LEU A 430 22.02 -25.30 5.75
C LEU A 430 21.83 -25.01 4.27
N LYS A 431 21.46 -23.78 3.96
CA LYS A 431 21.26 -23.29 2.61
C LYS A 431 22.16 -22.09 2.30
N PHE A 432 22.66 -22.05 1.08
CA PHE A 432 23.43 -20.91 0.58
C PHE A 432 22.66 -20.21 -0.52
N VAL A 433 22.62 -18.90 -0.48
CA VAL A 433 22.00 -18.06 -1.50
C VAL A 433 23.09 -17.36 -2.27
N LEU A 434 23.07 -17.50 -3.60
CA LEU A 434 23.94 -16.79 -4.53
C LEU A 434 23.05 -16.09 -5.55
N GLY A 435 23.30 -14.80 -5.77
CA GLY A 435 22.54 -14.04 -6.74
C GLY A 435 23.31 -12.89 -7.34
N GLY A 436 22.78 -12.38 -8.42
CA GLY A 436 23.28 -11.19 -9.07
C GLY A 436 22.23 -10.54 -9.94
N ARG A 437 22.31 -9.22 -10.04
CA ARG A 437 21.41 -8.42 -10.86
C ARG A 437 22.19 -7.37 -11.64
N TYR A 438 21.81 -7.19 -12.89
CA TYR A 438 22.28 -6.08 -13.71
C TYR A 438 21.10 -5.16 -14.03
N ASP A 439 21.28 -3.86 -13.77
CA ASP A 439 20.31 -2.81 -14.04
C ASP A 439 20.86 -1.78 -15.02
N LYS A 440 19.98 -1.30 -15.91
CA LYS A 440 20.21 -0.10 -16.75
C LYS A 440 19.09 0.89 -16.48
N TYR A 441 19.46 2.14 -16.23
CA TYR A 441 18.53 3.22 -15.94
C TYR A 441 18.79 4.43 -16.81
N THR A 442 17.74 5.05 -17.33
CA THR A 442 17.79 6.33 -18.03
C THR A 442 16.76 7.29 -17.45
N PHE A 443 17.16 8.53 -17.27
CA PHE A 443 16.30 9.59 -16.78
C PHE A 443 16.49 10.86 -17.63
N ASN A 444 15.38 11.46 -18.05
CA ASN A 444 15.37 12.74 -18.74
C ASN A 444 14.42 13.68 -17.99
N SER A 445 14.88 14.87 -17.69
CA SER A 445 14.10 15.94 -17.06
C SER A 445 14.18 17.18 -17.93
N GLU A 446 13.03 17.68 -18.35
CA GLU A 446 12.85 18.91 -19.13
C GLU A 446 12.07 19.91 -18.27
N ASN A 447 12.60 21.12 -18.11
CA ASN A 447 11.84 22.24 -17.57
C ASN A 447 11.18 22.97 -18.72
N LYS A 448 9.86 22.96 -18.79
CA LYS A 448 9.09 23.49 -19.90
C LYS A 448 9.03 25.03 -19.94
N LEU A 449 9.26 25.68 -18.80
CA LEU A 449 9.27 27.16 -18.74
C LEU A 449 10.57 27.73 -19.30
N THR A 450 11.69 27.02 -19.10
CA THR A 450 13.03 27.51 -19.52
C THR A 450 13.58 26.79 -20.74
N GLY A 451 12.98 25.65 -21.14
CA GLY A 451 13.51 24.77 -22.19
C GLY A 451 14.74 23.97 -21.76
N SER A 452 15.24 24.14 -20.54
CA SER A 452 16.40 23.42 -20.07
C SER A 452 16.12 21.93 -19.88
N SER A 453 17.05 21.09 -20.26
CA SER A 453 16.95 19.64 -20.08
C SER A 453 18.18 19.04 -19.42
N ARG A 454 17.98 17.96 -18.67
CA ARG A 454 19.05 17.15 -18.08
C ARG A 454 18.77 15.69 -18.39
N GLN A 455 19.80 14.99 -18.83
CA GLN A 455 19.72 13.57 -19.11
C GLN A 455 20.75 12.84 -18.25
N TYR A 456 20.34 11.70 -17.70
CA TYR A 456 21.20 10.79 -16.96
C TYR A 456 20.99 9.37 -17.49
N SER A 457 22.08 8.62 -17.62
CA SER A 457 22.06 7.19 -17.92
C SER A 457 23.09 6.51 -17.05
N GLY A 458 22.72 5.39 -16.45
CA GLY A 458 23.58 4.61 -15.58
C GLY A 458 23.27 3.13 -15.67
N HIS A 459 24.21 2.33 -15.20
CA HIS A 459 24.07 0.90 -15.04
C HIS A 459 24.72 0.48 -13.71
N SER A 460 24.28 -0.65 -13.17
CA SER A 460 24.83 -1.21 -11.94
C SER A 460 24.77 -2.73 -11.97
N PHE A 461 25.71 -3.35 -11.27
CA PHE A 461 25.67 -4.76 -10.94
C PHE A 461 25.57 -4.91 -9.42
N SER A 462 24.62 -5.71 -8.96
CA SER A 462 24.34 -5.96 -7.54
C SER A 462 24.51 -7.45 -7.25
N PRO A 463 25.60 -7.89 -6.61
CA PRO A 463 25.76 -9.27 -6.16
C PRO A 463 25.02 -9.50 -4.85
N ASN A 464 24.65 -10.74 -4.58
CA ASN A 464 24.12 -11.20 -3.30
C ASN A 464 24.72 -12.56 -2.92
N ILE A 465 25.11 -12.68 -1.67
CA ILE A 465 25.50 -13.94 -1.04
C ILE A 465 24.89 -13.99 0.36
N GLY A 466 24.37 -15.14 0.73
CA GLY A 466 23.78 -15.38 2.05
C GLY A 466 23.86 -16.85 2.43
N ALA A 467 23.66 -17.10 3.72
CA ALA A 467 23.49 -18.45 4.28
C ALA A 467 22.34 -18.44 5.31
N VAL A 468 21.63 -19.51 5.38
CA VAL A 468 20.52 -19.76 6.31
C VAL A 468 20.73 -21.10 6.95
#